data_22545cb5ff88eba01772ea126697e376
#
_entry.id   22545cb5ff88eba01772ea126697e376
#
_cell.length_a   1.000
_cell.length_b   1.000
_cell.length_c   1.000
_cell.angle_alpha   90.00
_cell.angle_beta   90.00
_cell.angle_gamma   90.00
#
_symmetry.space_group_name_H-M   'P 1'
#
loop_
_entity.id
_entity.type
_entity.pdbx_description
1 polymer ?
#
loop_
_entity_poly.entity_id
_entity_poly.type
_entity_poly.pdbx_seq_one_letter_code
_entity_poly.pdbx_strand_id
1 'polypeptide(L)'
;METQKYQPNNKVRVVTAASLFDGHDAAINIMRRVIQGTGCEVIHLGHDKSAEEVVNCAIQEDANAIALTSYQGGHNEYFKYIYDLLREKNSPQIKIFGGGGGVILPEEIKDLMEYGIDRIYSPDDGREMGLQGMIDDLVQKSDFATGENITVSDIENIKFEDAKSIAQVISAVENFSDEKPELVEALKEKAKHFNIPIIGITGTGGAGKSSLTDELVRRFLRANADKKIAIISVDPRSEE
;
A
#
# COMPACT_ATOMS: atom_id res chain seq x y z
N MET A 1 30.83 -5.03 -9.11
CA MET A 1 30.38 -3.63 -9.13
C MET A 1 29.11 -3.59 -8.28
N GLU A 2 29.10 -2.84 -7.20
CA GLU A 2 27.84 -2.58 -6.49
C GLU A 2 26.94 -1.80 -7.45
N THR A 3 25.84 -2.39 -7.85
CA THR A 3 24.81 -1.71 -8.63
C THR A 3 24.26 -0.60 -7.73
N GLN A 4 24.41 0.65 -8.15
CA GLN A 4 23.88 1.79 -7.43
C GLN A 4 22.34 1.60 -7.36
N LYS A 5 21.81 1.46 -6.16
CA LYS A 5 20.37 1.28 -5.93
C LYS A 5 19.62 2.51 -6.43
N TYR A 6 18.47 2.29 -7.07
CA TYR A 6 17.55 3.37 -7.38
C TYR A 6 17.05 4.00 -6.07
N GLN A 7 16.98 5.32 -6.03
CA GLN A 7 16.38 6.06 -4.92
C GLN A 7 15.18 6.82 -5.46
N PRO A 8 13.97 6.56 -4.93
CA PRO A 8 12.79 7.25 -5.40
C PRO A 8 12.83 8.75 -5.05
N ASN A 9 12.28 9.56 -5.94
CA ASN A 9 12.15 11.01 -5.73
C ASN A 9 10.90 11.34 -4.90
N ASN A 10 9.90 10.45 -4.92
CA ASN A 10 8.65 10.59 -4.19
C ASN A 10 8.57 9.56 -3.06
N LYS A 11 7.62 9.74 -2.14
CA LYS A 11 7.27 8.73 -1.15
C LYS A 11 6.49 7.62 -1.84
N VAL A 12 7.17 6.56 -2.22
CA VAL A 12 6.57 5.40 -2.90
C VAL A 12 6.04 4.42 -1.88
N ARG A 13 4.76 4.07 -1.98
CA ARG A 13 4.08 3.10 -1.13
C ARG A 13 3.68 1.87 -1.94
N VAL A 14 4.08 0.68 -1.46
CA VAL A 14 3.87 -0.59 -2.17
C VAL A 14 3.14 -1.58 -1.27
N VAL A 15 1.99 -2.07 -1.74
CA VAL A 15 1.28 -3.18 -1.09
C VAL A 15 1.85 -4.50 -1.60
N THR A 16 2.24 -5.39 -0.69
CA THR A 16 2.81 -6.70 -1.04
C THR A 16 2.00 -7.85 -0.47
N ALA A 17 1.81 -8.93 -1.24
CA ALA A 17 1.11 -10.13 -0.82
C ALA A 17 1.52 -11.35 -1.64
N ALA A 18 1.24 -12.55 -1.13
CA ALA A 18 1.13 -13.75 -1.94
C ALA A 18 -0.34 -14.00 -2.30
N SER A 19 -0.58 -14.50 -3.53
CA SER A 19 -1.92 -14.68 -4.09
C SER A 19 -2.77 -15.67 -3.29
N LEU A 20 -4.06 -15.64 -3.55
CA LEU A 20 -5.04 -16.56 -2.93
C LEU A 20 -4.62 -18.03 -3.15
N PHE A 21 -4.73 -18.84 -2.11
CA PHE A 21 -4.31 -20.25 -2.04
C PHE A 21 -2.79 -20.46 -2.21
N ASP A 22 -1.98 -19.42 -2.17
CA ASP A 22 -0.53 -19.53 -2.21
C ASP A 22 0.08 -19.33 -0.81
N GLY A 23 0.64 -20.39 -0.26
CA GLY A 23 1.34 -20.38 1.01
C GLY A 23 2.86 -20.13 0.89
N HIS A 24 3.36 -19.86 -0.32
CA HIS A 24 4.79 -19.61 -0.55
C HIS A 24 5.14 -18.15 -0.19
N ASP A 25 5.39 -17.88 1.07
CA ASP A 25 5.65 -16.53 1.57
C ASP A 25 7.14 -16.13 1.57
N ALA A 26 8.07 -17.07 1.41
CA ALA A 26 9.49 -16.80 1.52
C ALA A 26 9.97 -15.76 0.49
N ALA A 27 9.54 -15.88 -0.77
CA ALA A 27 9.95 -14.97 -1.84
C ALA A 27 9.45 -13.55 -1.59
N ILE A 28 8.16 -13.39 -1.29
CA ILE A 28 7.58 -12.07 -1.05
C ILE A 28 8.16 -11.42 0.21
N ASN A 29 8.51 -12.22 1.23
CA ASN A 29 9.16 -11.73 2.44
C ASN A 29 10.56 -11.19 2.19
N ILE A 30 11.31 -11.78 1.26
CA ILE A 30 12.60 -11.24 0.82
C ILE A 30 12.40 -9.97 0.01
N MET A 31 11.52 -10.00 -1.00
CA MET A 31 11.28 -8.89 -1.92
C MET A 31 10.80 -7.64 -1.17
N ARG A 32 9.83 -7.76 -0.25
CA ARG A 32 9.34 -6.62 0.54
C ARG A 32 10.45 -5.93 1.34
N ARG A 33 11.41 -6.70 1.88
CA ARG A 33 12.56 -6.12 2.60
C ARG A 33 13.51 -5.37 1.68
N VAL A 34 13.71 -5.88 0.46
CA VAL A 34 14.53 -5.18 -0.54
C VAL A 34 13.83 -3.91 -0.99
N ILE A 35 12.51 -3.96 -1.26
CA ILE A 35 11.70 -2.77 -1.59
C ILE A 35 11.80 -1.72 -0.46
N GLN A 36 11.62 -2.15 0.79
CA GLN A 36 11.76 -1.26 1.96
C GLN A 36 13.20 -0.69 2.07
N GLY A 37 14.21 -1.51 1.76
CA GLY A 37 15.62 -1.09 1.75
C GLY A 37 15.99 -0.11 0.62
N THR A 38 15.09 0.16 -0.34
CA THR A 38 15.23 1.23 -1.35
C THR A 38 14.57 2.54 -0.92
N GLY A 39 14.00 2.60 0.28
CA GLY A 39 13.34 3.80 0.82
C GLY A 39 11.83 3.85 0.60
N CYS A 40 11.22 2.77 0.07
CA CYS A 40 9.78 2.70 -0.09
C CYS A 40 9.08 2.30 1.21
N GLU A 41 7.87 2.81 1.43
CA GLU A 41 6.94 2.29 2.41
C GLU A 41 6.31 0.99 1.90
N VAL A 42 6.27 -0.04 2.73
CA VAL A 42 5.73 -1.35 2.36
C VAL A 42 4.65 -1.79 3.31
N ILE A 43 3.44 -1.97 2.77
CA ILE A 43 2.31 -2.60 3.46
C ILE A 43 2.27 -4.07 3.07
N HIS A 44 2.57 -4.95 4.01
CA HIS A 44 2.62 -6.38 3.74
C HIS A 44 1.41 -7.11 4.30
N LEU A 45 0.59 -7.68 3.41
CA LEU A 45 -0.63 -8.41 3.79
C LEU A 45 -0.40 -9.87 4.16
N GLY A 46 0.78 -10.42 3.86
CA GLY A 46 1.07 -11.84 4.07
C GLY A 46 0.69 -12.70 2.87
N HIS A 47 0.40 -13.97 3.14
CA HIS A 47 0.02 -14.97 2.14
C HIS A 47 -1.50 -15.19 2.07
N ASP A 48 -1.95 -15.93 1.04
CA ASP A 48 -3.34 -16.37 0.90
C ASP A 48 -4.32 -15.18 0.87
N LYS A 49 -4.02 -14.19 0.02
CA LYS A 49 -4.82 -12.97 -0.09
C LYS A 49 -5.71 -12.95 -1.32
N SER A 50 -6.98 -12.63 -1.11
CA SER A 50 -7.91 -12.40 -2.21
C SER A 50 -7.57 -11.11 -2.97
N ALA A 51 -7.96 -11.03 -4.24
CA ALA A 51 -7.80 -9.83 -5.04
C ALA A 51 -8.48 -8.61 -4.41
N GLU A 52 -9.65 -8.80 -3.81
CA GLU A 52 -10.40 -7.74 -3.13
C GLU A 52 -9.67 -7.20 -1.90
N GLU A 53 -9.07 -8.06 -1.07
CA GLU A 53 -8.29 -7.63 0.10
C GLU A 53 -7.09 -6.79 -0.34
N VAL A 54 -6.38 -7.22 -1.38
CA VAL A 54 -5.21 -6.52 -1.92
C VAL A 54 -5.60 -5.16 -2.49
N VAL A 55 -6.62 -5.12 -3.35
CA VAL A 55 -7.10 -3.88 -3.99
C VAL A 55 -7.66 -2.90 -2.96
N ASN A 56 -8.47 -3.39 -2.01
CA ASN A 56 -9.01 -2.52 -0.96
C ASN A 56 -7.89 -1.92 -0.11
N CYS A 57 -6.89 -2.70 0.27
CA CYS A 57 -5.73 -2.19 0.99
C CYS A 57 -4.98 -1.13 0.15
N ALA A 58 -4.68 -1.41 -1.12
CA ALA A 58 -3.96 -0.48 -1.97
C ALA A 58 -4.69 0.87 -2.14
N ILE A 59 -6.01 0.84 -2.21
CA ILE A 59 -6.85 2.07 -2.28
C ILE A 59 -6.87 2.80 -0.93
N GLN A 60 -7.00 2.07 0.18
CA GLN A 60 -7.04 2.65 1.53
C GLN A 60 -5.71 3.26 1.97
N GLU A 61 -4.62 2.78 1.38
CA GLU A 61 -3.26 3.29 1.62
C GLU A 61 -2.82 4.32 0.58
N ASP A 62 -3.64 4.63 -0.42
CA ASP A 62 -3.29 5.45 -1.60
C ASP A 62 -1.94 5.01 -2.19
N ALA A 63 -1.79 3.69 -2.39
CA ALA A 63 -0.53 3.08 -2.78
C ALA A 63 -0.18 3.40 -4.25
N ASN A 64 1.13 3.49 -4.53
CA ASN A 64 1.65 3.62 -5.88
C ASN A 64 1.58 2.30 -6.64
N ALA A 65 1.79 1.17 -5.91
CA ALA A 65 1.87 -0.12 -6.55
C ALA A 65 1.39 -1.28 -5.66
N ILE A 66 1.04 -2.37 -6.35
CA ILE A 66 0.80 -3.70 -5.80
C ILE A 66 1.89 -4.62 -6.34
N ALA A 67 2.59 -5.34 -5.47
CA ALA A 67 3.60 -6.33 -5.84
C ALA A 67 3.25 -7.70 -5.25
N LEU A 68 3.08 -8.68 -6.13
CA LEU A 68 2.51 -9.99 -5.79
C LEU A 68 3.42 -11.13 -6.18
N THR A 69 3.39 -12.18 -5.37
CA THR A 69 3.90 -13.49 -5.79
C THR A 69 2.75 -14.47 -6.01
N SER A 70 2.89 -15.34 -7.03
CA SER A 70 1.95 -16.40 -7.29
C SER A 70 2.67 -17.63 -7.82
N TYR A 71 2.78 -18.67 -6.99
CA TYR A 71 3.47 -19.93 -7.30
C TYR A 71 2.50 -21.09 -7.56
N GLN A 72 1.23 -20.79 -7.81
CA GLN A 72 0.23 -21.81 -8.13
C GLN A 72 -0.67 -21.37 -9.27
N GLY A 73 -1.49 -22.29 -9.78
CA GLY A 73 -2.45 -22.03 -10.86
C GLY A 73 -3.47 -20.95 -10.49
N GLY A 74 -4.11 -20.35 -11.49
CA GLY A 74 -5.10 -19.28 -11.31
C GLY A 74 -4.50 -17.87 -11.29
N HIS A 75 -3.18 -17.73 -11.53
CA HIS A 75 -2.51 -16.43 -11.58
C HIS A 75 -3.06 -15.51 -12.69
N ASN A 76 -3.43 -16.07 -13.85
CA ASN A 76 -4.00 -15.28 -14.94
C ASN A 76 -5.30 -14.58 -14.53
N GLU A 77 -6.24 -15.32 -13.98
CA GLU A 77 -7.51 -14.79 -13.50
C GLU A 77 -7.30 -13.83 -12.34
N TYR A 78 -6.38 -14.16 -11.44
CA TYR A 78 -6.10 -13.36 -10.25
C TYR A 78 -5.54 -11.97 -10.61
N PHE A 79 -4.52 -11.88 -11.48
CA PHE A 79 -3.95 -10.62 -11.90
C PHE A 79 -4.93 -9.79 -12.73
N LYS A 80 -5.67 -10.41 -13.67
CA LYS A 80 -6.69 -9.74 -14.47
C LYS A 80 -7.81 -9.19 -13.60
N TYR A 81 -8.24 -9.96 -12.60
CA TYR A 81 -9.27 -9.50 -11.69
C TYR A 81 -8.82 -8.33 -10.80
N ILE A 82 -7.57 -8.30 -10.35
CA ILE A 82 -6.99 -7.12 -9.65
C ILE A 82 -7.03 -5.89 -10.55
N TYR A 83 -6.62 -6.04 -11.81
CA TYR A 83 -6.63 -4.96 -12.79
C TYR A 83 -8.04 -4.40 -13.02
N ASP A 84 -9.02 -5.28 -13.19
CA ASP A 84 -10.41 -4.89 -13.40
C ASP A 84 -11.00 -4.20 -12.15
N LEU A 85 -10.75 -4.75 -10.97
CA LEU A 85 -11.20 -4.16 -9.70
C LEU A 85 -10.62 -2.75 -9.47
N LEU A 86 -9.36 -2.52 -9.80
CA LEU A 86 -8.76 -1.18 -9.69
C LEU A 86 -9.47 -0.18 -10.59
N ARG A 87 -9.86 -0.58 -11.80
CA ARG A 87 -10.64 0.26 -12.73
C ARG A 87 -12.06 0.49 -12.27
N GLU A 88 -12.74 -0.56 -11.85
CA GLU A 88 -14.09 -0.48 -11.29
C GLU A 88 -14.14 0.48 -10.09
N LYS A 89 -13.11 0.45 -9.24
CA LYS A 89 -12.97 1.34 -8.07
C LYS A 89 -12.32 2.69 -8.39
N ASN A 90 -12.19 3.05 -9.68
CA ASN A 90 -11.62 4.31 -10.16
C ASN A 90 -10.19 4.58 -9.63
N SER A 91 -9.35 3.55 -9.55
CA SER A 91 -7.96 3.64 -9.10
C SER A 91 -6.96 3.05 -10.11
N PRO A 92 -7.07 3.38 -11.42
CA PRO A 92 -6.26 2.78 -12.47
C PRO A 92 -4.78 3.23 -12.47
N GLN A 93 -4.43 4.24 -11.65
CA GLN A 93 -3.06 4.71 -11.49
C GLN A 93 -2.18 3.75 -10.69
N ILE A 94 -2.77 2.90 -9.86
CA ILE A 94 -2.03 1.93 -9.04
C ILE A 94 -1.40 0.87 -9.96
N LYS A 95 -0.08 0.77 -9.91
CA LYS A 95 0.71 -0.15 -10.73
C LYS A 95 0.61 -1.59 -10.23
N ILE A 96 0.67 -2.56 -11.13
CA ILE A 96 0.58 -3.98 -10.78
C ILE A 96 1.85 -4.69 -11.24
N PHE A 97 2.56 -5.26 -10.26
CA PHE A 97 3.76 -6.06 -10.48
C PHE A 97 3.58 -7.45 -9.91
N GLY A 98 4.18 -8.42 -10.57
CA GLY A 98 4.11 -9.79 -10.09
C GLY A 98 5.28 -10.66 -10.49
N GLY A 99 5.31 -11.86 -9.93
CA GLY A 99 6.21 -12.93 -10.27
C GLY A 99 5.77 -14.25 -9.64
N GLY A 100 6.21 -15.35 -10.21
CA GLY A 100 5.84 -16.69 -9.71
C GLY A 100 6.90 -17.72 -10.10
N GLY A 101 8.15 -17.28 -10.29
CA GLY A 101 9.22 -18.15 -10.78
C GLY A 101 8.84 -18.77 -12.11
N GLY A 102 9.12 -20.07 -12.28
CA GLY A 102 8.79 -20.80 -13.52
C GLY A 102 7.34 -21.27 -13.64
N VAL A 103 6.46 -20.91 -12.70
CA VAL A 103 5.04 -21.30 -12.72
C VAL A 103 4.27 -20.49 -13.77
N ILE A 104 4.59 -19.20 -13.91
CA ILE A 104 3.99 -18.32 -14.93
C ILE A 104 4.79 -18.48 -16.22
N LEU A 105 4.14 -18.99 -17.26
CA LEU A 105 4.79 -19.25 -18.53
C LEU A 105 5.04 -17.96 -19.32
N PRO A 106 6.06 -17.92 -20.22
CA PRO A 106 6.36 -16.72 -21.02
C PRO A 106 5.18 -16.18 -21.82
N GLU A 107 4.32 -17.07 -22.36
CA GLU A 107 3.11 -16.69 -23.09
C GLU A 107 2.08 -16.04 -22.17
N GLU A 108 1.92 -16.55 -20.95
CA GLU A 108 1.02 -15.97 -19.93
C GLU A 108 1.52 -14.61 -19.44
N ILE A 109 2.85 -14.46 -19.27
CA ILE A 109 3.47 -13.16 -18.95
C ILE A 109 3.10 -12.12 -20.02
N LYS A 110 3.25 -12.50 -21.29
CA LYS A 110 2.90 -11.64 -22.41
C LYS A 110 1.43 -11.26 -22.40
N ASP A 111 0.54 -12.23 -22.24
CA ASP A 111 -0.92 -12.00 -22.17
C ASP A 111 -1.31 -11.08 -21.01
N LEU A 112 -0.70 -11.27 -19.83
CA LEU A 112 -0.95 -10.42 -18.68
C LEU A 112 -0.49 -8.98 -18.91
N MET A 113 0.70 -8.79 -19.49
CA MET A 113 1.20 -7.45 -19.79
C MET A 113 0.39 -6.77 -20.91
N GLU A 114 -0.06 -7.51 -21.93
CA GLU A 114 -0.98 -7.00 -22.96
C GLU A 114 -2.37 -6.65 -22.38
N TYR A 115 -2.82 -7.35 -21.34
CA TYR A 115 -4.05 -7.04 -20.63
C TYR A 115 -3.96 -5.73 -19.84
N GLY A 116 -2.76 -5.35 -19.40
CA GLY A 116 -2.49 -4.09 -18.73
C GLY A 116 -1.78 -4.22 -17.38
N ILE A 117 -1.24 -5.40 -17.05
CA ILE A 117 -0.35 -5.55 -15.89
C ILE A 117 1.00 -4.89 -16.22
N ASP A 118 1.52 -4.06 -15.31
CA ASP A 118 2.72 -3.26 -15.60
C ASP A 118 3.98 -4.10 -15.79
N ARG A 119 4.17 -5.15 -15.00
CA ARG A 119 5.26 -6.12 -15.18
C ARG A 119 5.03 -7.43 -14.44
N ILE A 120 5.29 -8.55 -15.10
CA ILE A 120 5.49 -9.86 -14.47
C ILE A 120 6.95 -10.24 -14.66
N TYR A 121 7.68 -10.42 -13.56
CA TYR A 121 9.08 -10.80 -13.60
C TYR A 121 9.25 -12.30 -13.75
N SER A 122 9.98 -12.67 -14.80
CA SER A 122 10.36 -14.06 -15.10
C SER A 122 11.65 -14.47 -14.37
N PRO A 123 11.98 -15.77 -14.33
CA PRO A 123 13.30 -16.21 -13.89
C PRO A 123 14.46 -15.65 -14.71
N ASP A 124 14.24 -15.35 -15.98
CA ASP A 124 15.25 -14.75 -16.86
C ASP A 124 15.52 -13.29 -16.48
N ASP A 125 14.49 -12.51 -16.17
CA ASP A 125 14.67 -11.17 -15.60
C ASP A 125 15.54 -11.23 -14.33
N GLY A 126 15.31 -12.23 -13.48
CA GLY A 126 16.12 -12.45 -12.29
C GLY A 126 17.60 -12.77 -12.57
N ARG A 127 17.89 -13.45 -13.68
CA ARG A 127 19.27 -13.73 -14.11
C ARG A 127 19.96 -12.51 -14.72
N GLU A 128 19.23 -11.71 -15.49
CA GLU A 128 19.76 -10.53 -16.17
C GLU A 128 19.92 -9.34 -15.24
N MET A 129 18.89 -9.01 -14.48
CA MET A 129 18.83 -7.80 -13.65
C MET A 129 19.25 -8.07 -12.20
N GLY A 130 19.21 -9.33 -11.76
CA GLY A 130 19.30 -9.67 -10.36
C GLY A 130 18.10 -9.20 -9.54
N LEU A 131 18.04 -9.58 -8.28
CA LEU A 131 16.93 -9.19 -7.38
C LEU A 131 16.83 -7.66 -7.23
N GLN A 132 17.96 -6.99 -7.01
CA GLN A 132 17.97 -5.53 -6.85
C GLN A 132 17.50 -4.82 -8.11
N GLY A 133 17.93 -5.25 -9.30
CA GLY A 133 17.52 -4.63 -10.55
C GLY A 133 16.02 -4.78 -10.84
N MET A 134 15.41 -5.94 -10.51
CA MET A 134 13.96 -6.09 -10.61
C MET A 134 13.22 -5.14 -9.66
N ILE A 135 13.73 -4.96 -8.44
CA ILE A 135 13.14 -4.02 -7.48
C ILE A 135 13.32 -2.57 -7.92
N ASP A 136 14.49 -2.22 -8.44
CA ASP A 136 14.75 -0.87 -8.96
C ASP A 136 13.81 -0.53 -10.14
N ASP A 137 13.54 -1.48 -11.04
CA ASP A 137 12.56 -1.33 -12.13
C ASP A 137 11.14 -1.11 -11.61
N LEU A 138 10.73 -1.89 -10.59
CA LEU A 138 9.44 -1.72 -9.92
C LEU A 138 9.33 -0.33 -9.29
N VAL A 139 10.32 0.07 -8.50
CA VAL A 139 10.31 1.35 -7.77
C VAL A 139 10.32 2.51 -8.75
N GLN A 140 11.13 2.47 -9.80
CA GLN A 140 11.20 3.51 -10.82
C GLN A 140 9.87 3.70 -11.56
N LYS A 141 9.16 2.62 -11.89
CA LYS A 141 7.84 2.68 -12.52
C LYS A 141 6.73 3.17 -11.59
N SER A 142 6.96 3.07 -10.29
CA SER A 142 6.03 3.48 -9.23
C SER A 142 6.37 4.86 -8.64
N ASP A 143 7.45 5.50 -9.06
CA ASP A 143 7.94 6.76 -8.52
C ASP A 143 7.17 7.95 -9.08
N PHE A 144 5.96 8.12 -8.59
CA PHE A 144 5.11 9.29 -8.85
C PHE A 144 4.45 9.77 -7.55
N ALA A 145 4.19 11.07 -7.47
CA ALA A 145 3.56 11.66 -6.30
C ALA A 145 2.08 11.29 -6.23
N THR A 146 1.62 10.87 -5.05
CA THR A 146 0.19 10.67 -4.76
C THR A 146 -0.40 11.90 -4.09
N GLY A 147 -1.71 12.15 -4.25
CA GLY A 147 -2.42 13.29 -3.67
C GLY A 147 -2.24 14.63 -4.40
N GLU A 148 -1.50 14.69 -5.52
CA GLU A 148 -1.20 15.93 -6.25
C GLU A 148 -2.46 16.71 -6.69
N ASN A 149 -3.52 16.00 -7.10
CA ASN A 149 -4.73 16.60 -7.64
C ASN A 149 -5.76 17.00 -6.57
N ILE A 150 -5.46 16.80 -5.29
CA ILE A 150 -6.36 17.15 -4.20
C ILE A 150 -6.45 18.66 -4.02
N THR A 151 -7.68 19.13 -3.82
CA THR A 151 -8.05 20.53 -3.66
C THR A 151 -8.74 20.77 -2.32
N VAL A 152 -8.93 22.05 -1.96
CA VAL A 152 -9.70 22.44 -0.77
C VAL A 152 -11.14 21.92 -0.85
N SER A 153 -11.75 21.90 -2.04
CA SER A 153 -13.10 21.38 -2.23
C SER A 153 -13.21 19.89 -1.91
N ASP A 154 -12.18 19.09 -2.18
CA ASP A 154 -12.16 17.68 -1.83
C ASP A 154 -12.15 17.49 -0.32
N ILE A 155 -11.39 18.33 0.41
CA ILE A 155 -11.36 18.33 1.87
C ILE A 155 -12.72 18.73 2.45
N GLU A 156 -13.38 19.76 1.91
CA GLU A 156 -14.69 20.20 2.37
C GLU A 156 -15.76 19.11 2.22
N ASN A 157 -15.70 18.35 1.12
CA ASN A 157 -16.67 17.32 0.77
C ASN A 157 -16.33 15.91 1.27
N ILE A 158 -15.20 15.73 1.95
CA ILE A 158 -14.75 14.40 2.42
C ILE A 158 -15.78 13.78 3.37
N LYS A 159 -16.08 12.50 3.15
CA LYS A 159 -16.97 11.68 3.97
C LYS A 159 -16.18 10.63 4.75
N PHE A 160 -16.57 10.37 5.98
CA PHE A 160 -15.91 9.37 6.84
C PHE A 160 -16.04 7.93 6.32
N GLU A 161 -16.96 7.67 5.41
CA GLU A 161 -17.16 6.37 4.78
C GLU A 161 -16.26 6.16 3.56
N ASP A 162 -15.72 7.25 3.01
CA ASP A 162 -14.87 7.21 1.82
C ASP A 162 -13.39 7.11 2.18
N ALA A 163 -12.95 5.87 2.42
CA ALA A 163 -11.57 5.58 2.79
C ALA A 163 -10.56 6.04 1.72
N LYS A 164 -10.94 5.98 0.43
CA LYS A 164 -10.11 6.43 -0.67
C LYS A 164 -9.84 7.93 -0.60
N SER A 165 -10.90 8.74 -0.50
CA SER A 165 -10.75 10.19 -0.40
C SER A 165 -9.96 10.61 0.85
N ILE A 166 -10.15 9.89 1.97
CA ILE A 166 -9.35 10.12 3.18
C ILE A 166 -7.88 9.83 2.92
N ALA A 167 -7.55 8.69 2.33
CA ALA A 167 -6.17 8.31 2.01
C ALA A 167 -5.50 9.33 1.08
N GLN A 168 -6.20 9.76 0.03
CA GLN A 168 -5.70 10.75 -0.91
C GLN A 168 -5.45 12.12 -0.26
N VAL A 169 -6.31 12.55 0.65
CA VAL A 169 -6.11 13.79 1.41
C VAL A 169 -4.91 13.66 2.37
N ILE A 170 -4.72 12.51 3.00
CA ILE A 170 -3.54 12.25 3.84
C ILE A 170 -2.27 12.35 2.98
N SER A 171 -2.23 11.66 1.83
CA SER A 171 -1.10 11.72 0.89
C SER A 171 -0.83 13.15 0.40
N ALA A 172 -1.88 13.91 0.09
CA ALA A 172 -1.74 15.30 -0.36
C ALA A 172 -1.08 16.20 0.69
N VAL A 173 -1.50 16.07 1.94
CA VAL A 173 -0.91 16.85 3.04
C VAL A 173 0.51 16.39 3.35
N GLU A 174 0.75 15.10 3.31
CA GLU A 174 2.07 14.51 3.55
C GLU A 174 3.12 14.91 2.48
N ASN A 175 2.68 15.00 1.22
CA ASN A 175 3.57 15.27 0.10
C ASN A 175 3.66 16.76 -0.27
N PHE A 176 2.61 17.55 -0.03
CA PHE A 176 2.47 18.89 -0.58
C PHE A 176 2.13 19.97 0.47
N SER A 177 2.28 19.71 1.77
CA SER A 177 1.95 20.69 2.82
C SER A 177 2.66 22.03 2.70
N ASP A 178 3.91 22.02 2.21
CA ASP A 178 4.72 23.25 2.02
C ASP A 178 4.32 24.00 0.75
N GLU A 179 3.90 23.28 -0.31
CA GLU A 179 3.52 23.84 -1.60
C GLU A 179 2.04 24.28 -1.64
N LYS A 180 1.20 23.60 -0.85
CA LYS A 180 -0.26 23.80 -0.76
C LYS A 180 -0.71 24.00 0.70
N PRO A 181 -0.25 25.07 1.37
CA PRO A 181 -0.61 25.32 2.79
C PRO A 181 -2.12 25.48 3.00
N GLU A 182 -2.87 25.88 1.96
CA GLU A 182 -4.33 26.00 2.00
C GLU A 182 -5.04 24.65 2.31
N LEU A 183 -4.44 23.50 1.94
CA LEU A 183 -5.00 22.19 2.30
C LEU A 183 -4.94 21.96 3.81
N VAL A 184 -3.82 22.32 4.42
CA VAL A 184 -3.62 22.20 5.88
C VAL A 184 -4.58 23.13 6.63
N GLU A 185 -4.77 24.36 6.15
CA GLU A 185 -5.69 25.32 6.76
C GLU A 185 -7.15 24.86 6.63
N ALA A 186 -7.54 24.31 5.46
CA ALA A 186 -8.88 23.75 5.26
C ALA A 186 -9.16 22.58 6.22
N LEU A 187 -8.18 21.70 6.44
CA LEU A 187 -8.31 20.61 7.41
C LEU A 187 -8.42 21.11 8.84
N LYS A 188 -7.61 22.11 9.23
CA LYS A 188 -7.69 22.73 10.57
C LYS A 188 -9.05 23.37 10.78
N GLU A 189 -9.58 24.08 9.77
CA GLU A 189 -10.89 24.72 9.86
C GLU A 189 -12.00 23.67 10.00
N LYS A 190 -11.96 22.62 9.18
CA LYS A 190 -12.91 21.51 9.28
C LYS A 190 -12.83 20.82 10.64
N ALA A 191 -11.62 20.61 11.19
CA ALA A 191 -11.41 19.97 12.48
C ALA A 191 -12.03 20.75 13.66
N LYS A 192 -12.13 22.08 13.58
CA LYS A 192 -12.75 22.91 14.65
C LYS A 192 -14.23 22.58 14.90
N HIS A 193 -14.90 21.99 13.92
CA HIS A 193 -16.31 21.59 14.04
C HIS A 193 -16.49 20.25 14.77
N PHE A 194 -15.39 19.56 15.11
CA PHE A 194 -15.44 18.27 15.79
C PHE A 194 -14.80 18.36 17.18
N ASN A 195 -15.50 17.84 18.15
CA ASN A 195 -14.97 17.66 19.51
C ASN A 195 -14.78 16.16 19.77
N ILE A 196 -13.65 15.63 19.27
CA ILE A 196 -13.34 14.20 19.36
C ILE A 196 -12.42 13.96 20.56
N PRO A 197 -12.79 13.07 21.50
CA PRO A 197 -11.90 12.69 22.60
C PRO A 197 -10.64 12.02 22.07
N ILE A 198 -9.49 12.45 22.58
CA ILE A 198 -8.18 11.84 22.26
C ILE A 198 -7.65 11.19 23.52
N ILE A 199 -7.30 9.90 23.41
CA ILE A 199 -6.72 9.11 24.51
C ILE A 199 -5.29 8.73 24.11
N GLY A 200 -4.30 9.19 24.87
CA GLY A 200 -2.91 8.80 24.70
C GLY A 200 -2.55 7.62 25.60
N ILE A 201 -1.97 6.56 25.05
CA ILE A 201 -1.47 5.40 25.78
C ILE A 201 0.05 5.37 25.64
N THR A 202 0.77 5.53 26.72
CA THR A 202 2.24 5.53 26.77
C THR A 202 2.76 4.53 27.80
N GLY A 203 4.01 4.15 27.69
CA GLY A 203 4.66 3.22 28.62
C GLY A 203 5.89 2.54 27.97
N THR A 204 6.68 1.87 28.78
CA THR A 204 7.90 1.18 28.37
C THR A 204 7.62 0.00 27.44
N GLY A 205 8.67 -0.52 26.76
CA GLY A 205 8.60 -1.76 25.99
C GLY A 205 8.09 -2.91 26.86
N GLY A 206 7.22 -3.77 26.30
CA GLY A 206 6.65 -4.92 27.00
C GLY A 206 5.57 -4.61 28.05
N ALA A 207 5.21 -3.35 28.29
CA ALA A 207 4.17 -2.97 29.28
C ALA A 207 2.72 -3.33 28.89
N GLY A 208 2.52 -3.99 27.75
CA GLY A 208 1.19 -4.43 27.30
C GLY A 208 0.34 -3.36 26.64
N LYS A 209 0.92 -2.23 26.21
CA LYS A 209 0.19 -1.12 25.56
C LYS A 209 -0.68 -1.59 24.38
N SER A 210 -0.11 -2.34 23.46
CA SER A 210 -0.83 -2.83 22.26
C SER A 210 -1.99 -3.76 22.64
N SER A 211 -1.77 -4.66 23.60
CA SER A 211 -2.83 -5.56 24.10
C SER A 211 -3.96 -4.79 24.79
N LEU A 212 -3.61 -3.77 25.58
CA LEU A 212 -4.61 -2.89 26.22
C LEU A 212 -5.41 -2.12 25.16
N THR A 213 -4.73 -1.56 24.16
CA THR A 213 -5.37 -0.81 23.07
C THR A 213 -6.35 -1.72 22.30
N ASP A 214 -5.93 -2.92 21.92
CA ASP A 214 -6.77 -3.88 21.22
C ASP A 214 -8.04 -4.21 22.03
N GLU A 215 -7.89 -4.50 23.31
CA GLU A 215 -9.03 -4.85 24.18
C GLU A 215 -9.98 -3.65 24.41
N LEU A 216 -9.46 -2.45 24.58
CA LEU A 216 -10.27 -1.23 24.72
C LEU A 216 -11.07 -0.96 23.44
N VAL A 217 -10.43 -1.06 22.27
CA VAL A 217 -11.06 -0.86 20.95
C VAL A 217 -12.16 -1.89 20.74
N ARG A 218 -11.88 -3.16 21.00
CA ARG A 218 -12.88 -4.24 20.89
C ARG A 218 -14.11 -4.03 21.78
N ARG A 219 -13.89 -3.67 23.03
CA ARG A 219 -14.98 -3.40 23.97
C ARG A 219 -15.78 -2.17 23.56
N PHE A 220 -15.10 -1.11 23.16
CA PHE A 220 -15.78 0.11 22.72
C PHE A 220 -16.66 -0.14 21.50
N LEU A 221 -16.14 -0.80 20.46
CA LEU A 221 -16.88 -1.09 19.23
C LEU A 221 -18.04 -2.07 19.46
N ARG A 222 -17.90 -3.03 20.39
CA ARG A 222 -19.02 -3.90 20.78
C ARG A 222 -20.15 -3.13 21.45
N ALA A 223 -19.80 -2.12 22.26
CA ALA A 223 -20.79 -1.30 22.97
C ALA A 223 -21.35 -0.17 22.10
N ASN A 224 -20.63 0.22 21.02
CA ASN A 224 -20.95 1.38 20.18
C ASN A 224 -20.72 1.02 18.72
N ALA A 225 -21.58 0.17 18.14
CA ALA A 225 -21.42 -0.39 16.79
C ALA A 225 -21.51 0.69 15.67
N ASP A 226 -22.10 1.84 15.97
CA ASP A 226 -22.22 3.01 15.07
C ASP A 226 -21.01 3.94 15.10
N LYS A 227 -20.07 3.73 16.02
CA LYS A 227 -18.89 4.59 16.18
C LYS A 227 -17.68 4.07 15.41
N LYS A 228 -16.78 4.99 15.07
CA LYS A 228 -15.46 4.73 14.49
C LYS A 228 -14.37 5.16 15.44
N ILE A 229 -13.26 4.44 15.43
CA ILE A 229 -12.06 4.77 16.19
C ILE A 229 -10.90 4.89 15.21
N ALA A 230 -10.15 5.97 15.31
CA ALA A 230 -8.85 6.08 14.66
C ALA A 230 -7.75 5.74 15.67
N ILE A 231 -6.80 4.92 15.26
CA ILE A 231 -5.62 4.56 16.06
C ILE A 231 -4.39 5.11 15.34
N ILE A 232 -3.62 5.94 16.02
CA ILE A 232 -2.36 6.46 15.52
C ILE A 232 -1.24 5.82 16.36
N SER A 233 -0.45 4.96 15.72
CA SER A 233 0.69 4.30 16.35
C SER A 233 1.96 5.08 16.04
N VAL A 234 2.70 5.45 17.08
CA VAL A 234 4.04 6.03 16.96
C VAL A 234 5.04 4.98 17.41
N ASP A 235 5.83 4.45 16.47
CA ASP A 235 6.90 3.49 16.78
C ASP A 235 8.26 4.20 16.68
N PRO A 236 8.94 4.41 17.82
CA PRO A 236 10.25 5.07 17.81
C PRO A 236 11.36 4.23 17.15
N ARG A 237 11.08 2.97 16.79
CA ARG A 237 12.05 2.08 16.13
C ARG A 237 12.06 2.20 14.60
N SER A 238 11.22 3.04 14.03
CA SER A 238 11.17 3.26 12.58
C SER A 238 12.30 4.19 12.08
N GLU A 239 13.16 4.70 12.98
CA GLU A 239 14.29 5.59 12.66
C GLU A 239 15.67 4.90 12.77
N GLU A 240 15.74 3.54 12.96
CA GLU A 240 17.00 2.79 12.99
C GLU A 240 17.23 1.94 11.73
#